data_97b2b5d8fd71801f9c58880627cab1d9
#
_entry.id   97b2b5d8fd71801f9c58880627cab1d9
#
_cell.length_a   1.000
_cell.length_b   1.000
_cell.length_c   1.000
_cell.angle_alpha   90.00
_cell.angle_beta   90.00
_cell.angle_gamma   90.00
#
_symmetry.space_group_name_H-M   'P 1'
#
loop_
_entity.id
_entity.type
_entity.pdbx_description
1 polymer ?
#
loop_
_entity_poly.entity_id
_entity_poly.type
_entity_poly.pdbx_seq_one_letter_code
_entity_poly.pdbx_strand_id
1 'polypeptide(L)'
;MKKRGLAILIAVLGVLCVVCGALLLQGNSAPVTAEPSPSSTVEATPSPIPAETPEPASSQPETEEPYVSPIDFASLQAQNPDIYGWLRIPGTEFDFPLVQRQGDDSFYLTHDSDGNESSAGAIFTESAYNSTTMEDPVTVAYGHQMHAGTMFGKLQETYSQENALEDYGEVIVYLPEKELHYQVFAAVPYDNRHILYNYDCTDSRRFNAFLNSIYEVREIGAQFNSGVTVSTGDKVLVLSTCLAGDSQRRYLVLAVCQAEIE
;
A
#
# COMPACT_ATOMS: atom_id res chain seq x y z
N MET A 1 46.41 22.90 -22.95
CA MET A 1 45.82 24.08 -22.27
C MET A 1 44.44 23.80 -21.61
N LYS A 2 44.09 22.55 -21.19
CA LYS A 2 42.76 22.19 -20.61
C LYS A 2 42.75 21.87 -19.10
N LYS A 3 43.89 21.96 -18.43
CA LYS A 3 43.97 21.61 -16.96
C LYS A 3 44.03 22.81 -16.02
N ARG A 4 44.13 24.06 -16.53
CA ARG A 4 44.20 25.26 -15.68
C ARG A 4 42.82 25.91 -15.40
N GLY A 5 41.80 25.61 -16.20
CA GLY A 5 40.44 26.13 -16.01
C GLY A 5 39.61 25.43 -14.89
N LEU A 6 39.91 24.14 -14.61
CA LEU A 6 39.19 23.37 -13.64
C LEU A 6 39.59 23.69 -12.19
N ALA A 7 40.83 24.11 -11.97
CA ALA A 7 41.33 24.47 -10.63
C ALA A 7 40.78 25.82 -10.11
N ILE A 8 40.43 26.73 -11.01
CA ILE A 8 39.89 28.05 -10.66
C ILE A 8 38.38 27.96 -10.30
N LEU A 9 37.63 27.01 -10.89
CA LEU A 9 36.20 26.82 -10.61
C LEU A 9 35.96 26.23 -9.21
N ILE A 10 36.87 25.39 -8.72
CA ILE A 10 36.75 24.76 -7.39
C ILE A 10 37.12 25.77 -6.29
N ALA A 11 37.98 26.74 -6.54
CA ALA A 11 38.35 27.75 -5.53
C ALA A 11 37.24 28.80 -5.31
N VAL A 12 36.38 29.07 -6.29
CA VAL A 12 35.31 30.05 -6.19
C VAL A 12 34.09 29.48 -5.44
N LEU A 13 33.83 28.15 -5.53
CA LEU A 13 32.73 27.52 -4.74
C LEU A 13 33.06 27.36 -3.25
N GLY A 14 34.34 27.31 -2.87
CA GLY A 14 34.74 27.14 -1.47
C GLY A 14 34.59 28.42 -0.61
N VAL A 15 34.56 29.59 -1.22
CA VAL A 15 34.48 30.88 -0.50
C VAL A 15 33.04 31.31 -0.23
N LEU A 16 32.06 30.79 -0.98
CA LEU A 16 30.65 31.14 -0.80
C LEU A 16 29.96 30.43 0.38
N CYS A 17 30.51 29.30 0.84
CA CYS A 17 29.93 28.54 1.97
C CYS A 17 30.34 29.04 3.35
N VAL A 18 31.37 29.89 3.46
CA VAL A 18 31.84 30.40 4.77
C VAL A 18 31.12 31.68 5.21
N VAL A 19 30.46 32.39 4.32
CA VAL A 19 29.78 33.66 4.63
C VAL A 19 28.32 33.48 5.08
N CYS A 20 27.68 32.35 4.80
CA CYS A 20 26.31 32.08 5.25
C CYS A 20 26.20 31.46 6.66
N GLY A 21 27.31 31.06 7.28
CA GLY A 21 27.29 30.41 8.62
C GLY A 21 27.35 31.35 9.82
N ALA A 22 27.52 32.68 9.63
CA ALA A 22 27.83 33.60 10.72
C ALA A 22 26.69 34.55 11.17
N LEU A 23 25.47 34.39 10.66
CA LEU A 23 24.35 35.32 10.91
C LEU A 23 23.14 34.75 11.69
N LEU A 24 23.26 33.58 12.31
CA LEU A 24 22.14 32.95 13.05
C LEU A 24 22.41 32.71 14.54
N LEU A 25 23.26 33.50 15.16
CA LEU A 25 23.46 33.47 16.62
C LEU A 25 23.34 34.87 17.23
N GLN A 26 22.13 35.41 17.32
CA GLN A 26 21.83 36.43 18.32
C GLN A 26 20.39 36.25 18.81
N GLY A 27 20.33 35.89 20.10
CA GLY A 27 19.18 35.58 20.85
C GLY A 27 18.33 36.76 21.25
N ASN A 28 17.18 36.46 21.79
CA ASN A 28 16.60 37.30 22.80
C ASN A 28 15.80 36.48 23.81
N SER A 29 16.29 36.46 25.01
CA SER A 29 15.59 35.97 26.20
C SER A 29 15.02 37.17 26.92
N ALA A 30 13.80 37.07 27.45
CA ALA A 30 13.36 37.80 28.67
C ALA A 30 11.92 37.40 29.03
N PRO A 31 11.46 37.65 30.29
CA PRO A 31 11.16 36.55 31.19
C PRO A 31 9.67 36.53 31.64
N VAL A 32 9.36 35.41 32.27
CA VAL A 32 8.13 35.07 33.02
C VAL A 32 7.92 36.01 34.20
N THR A 33 6.67 36.41 34.46
CA THR A 33 6.20 36.82 35.79
C THR A 33 4.84 36.20 36.07
N ALA A 34 4.76 35.61 37.26
CA ALA A 34 3.66 34.84 37.79
C ALA A 34 2.68 35.70 38.62
N GLU A 35 1.42 35.22 38.67
CA GLU A 35 0.42 35.23 39.76
C GLU A 35 -0.08 36.58 40.36
N PRO A 36 -1.25 36.61 41.07
CA PRO A 36 -2.07 35.53 41.63
C PRO A 36 -3.60 35.70 41.49
N SER A 37 -4.30 34.63 41.87
CA SER A 37 -5.74 34.54 42.20
C SER A 37 -6.20 35.43 43.35
N PRO A 38 -7.51 35.79 43.46
CA PRO A 38 -8.22 35.28 44.62
C PRO A 38 -9.67 34.83 44.38
N SER A 39 -10.04 33.90 45.22
CA SER A 39 -11.38 33.41 45.60
C SER A 39 -12.46 34.49 45.77
N SER A 40 -13.70 34.11 45.47
CA SER A 40 -14.84 34.39 46.38
C SER A 40 -16.03 33.48 46.07
N THR A 41 -16.41 32.77 47.07
CA THR A 41 -17.62 32.03 47.39
C THR A 41 -18.88 32.86 47.26
N VAL A 42 -19.97 32.30 46.68
CA VAL A 42 -21.33 32.45 47.26
C VAL A 42 -22.17 31.22 46.90
N GLU A 43 -22.72 30.67 47.90
CA GLU A 43 -23.69 29.58 48.09
C GLU A 43 -25.09 30.01 47.63
N ALA A 44 -25.78 29.14 46.88
CA ALA A 44 -27.23 29.10 46.88
C ALA A 44 -27.72 27.74 46.36
N THR A 45 -28.21 26.93 47.25
CA THR A 45 -29.08 25.75 46.99
C THR A 45 -30.46 26.23 46.64
N PRO A 46 -31.17 25.61 45.66
CA PRO A 46 -32.47 25.04 45.98
C PRO A 46 -32.76 23.67 45.33
N SER A 47 -33.29 22.83 46.16
CA SER A 47 -34.33 21.78 46.04
C SER A 47 -34.54 20.97 44.74
N PRO A 48 -34.88 19.69 44.90
CA PRO A 48 -34.78 18.66 43.85
C PRO A 48 -36.01 18.63 42.95
N ILE A 49 -35.74 18.53 41.66
CA ILE A 49 -36.70 18.13 40.64
C ILE A 49 -36.63 16.60 40.49
N PRO A 50 -37.77 15.89 40.35
CA PRO A 50 -37.79 14.44 40.29
C PRO A 50 -37.05 13.88 39.12
N ALA A 51 -36.19 12.90 39.36
CA ALA A 51 -35.50 12.11 38.34
C ALA A 51 -36.55 11.33 37.55
N GLU A 52 -36.72 11.69 36.29
CA GLU A 52 -37.23 10.75 35.28
C GLU A 52 -36.13 9.72 35.00
N THR A 53 -36.42 8.49 35.36
CA THR A 53 -35.63 7.32 35.01
C THR A 53 -35.63 7.19 33.49
N PRO A 54 -34.49 7.25 32.78
CA PRO A 54 -34.48 6.85 31.39
C PRO A 54 -34.70 5.36 31.29
N GLU A 55 -35.78 5.00 30.64
CA GLU A 55 -36.06 3.64 30.17
C GLU A 55 -34.84 3.16 29.37
N PRO A 56 -34.31 1.93 29.59
CA PRO A 56 -33.25 1.41 28.81
C PRO A 56 -33.74 1.28 27.36
N ALA A 57 -33.17 2.10 26.47
CA ALA A 57 -33.33 1.93 25.04
C ALA A 57 -32.93 0.48 24.70
N SER A 58 -33.92 -0.31 24.32
CA SER A 58 -33.75 -1.64 23.75
C SER A 58 -32.93 -1.48 22.50
N SER A 59 -31.62 -1.68 22.59
CA SER A 59 -30.77 -1.92 21.44
C SER A 59 -31.20 -3.26 20.84
N GLN A 60 -32.07 -3.20 19.84
CA GLN A 60 -32.24 -4.32 18.93
C GLN A 60 -30.85 -4.63 18.36
N PRO A 61 -30.44 -5.91 18.28
CA PRO A 61 -29.23 -6.23 17.52
C PRO A 61 -29.47 -5.78 16.06
N GLU A 62 -28.64 -4.88 15.60
CA GLU A 62 -28.57 -4.50 14.19
C GLU A 62 -28.21 -5.80 13.47
N THR A 63 -29.17 -6.34 12.73
CA THR A 63 -28.93 -7.52 11.90
C THR A 63 -28.05 -7.00 10.76
N GLU A 64 -26.74 -7.21 10.84
CA GLU A 64 -25.83 -6.92 9.75
C GLU A 64 -26.33 -7.69 8.52
N GLU A 65 -26.66 -6.98 7.46
CA GLU A 65 -27.04 -7.63 6.21
C GLU A 65 -25.80 -8.38 5.69
N PRO A 66 -25.94 -9.63 5.21
CA PRO A 66 -24.79 -10.38 4.71
C PRO A 66 -24.16 -9.64 3.53
N TYR A 67 -22.83 -9.63 3.49
CA TYR A 67 -22.07 -9.03 2.38
C TYR A 67 -22.53 -9.63 1.04
N VAL A 68 -22.72 -8.76 0.06
CA VAL A 68 -23.01 -9.13 -1.32
C VAL A 68 -21.97 -8.51 -2.22
N SER A 69 -21.13 -9.36 -2.82
CA SER A 69 -20.08 -8.90 -3.73
C SER A 69 -20.67 -8.13 -4.92
N PRO A 70 -20.10 -6.98 -5.32
CA PRO A 70 -20.49 -6.27 -6.56
C PRO A 70 -20.04 -7.02 -7.83
N ILE A 71 -19.26 -8.08 -7.69
CA ILE A 71 -18.75 -8.93 -8.78
C ILE A 71 -19.58 -10.21 -8.84
N ASP A 72 -20.09 -10.56 -10.02
CA ASP A 72 -20.82 -11.82 -10.24
C ASP A 72 -19.86 -13.02 -10.35
N PHE A 73 -19.31 -13.43 -9.20
CA PHE A 73 -18.41 -14.56 -9.13
C PHE A 73 -19.05 -15.87 -9.59
N ALA A 74 -20.36 -16.04 -9.43
CA ALA A 74 -21.04 -17.26 -9.87
C ALA A 74 -20.94 -17.44 -11.40
N SER A 75 -21.17 -16.37 -12.14
CA SER A 75 -21.03 -16.38 -13.61
C SER A 75 -19.58 -16.53 -14.07
N LEU A 76 -18.65 -15.84 -13.39
CA LEU A 76 -17.21 -15.91 -13.72
C LEU A 76 -16.64 -17.31 -13.46
N GLN A 77 -16.92 -17.91 -12.30
CA GLN A 77 -16.45 -19.25 -11.92
C GLN A 77 -17.10 -20.37 -12.73
N ALA A 78 -18.29 -20.14 -13.29
CA ALA A 78 -18.88 -21.08 -14.24
C ALA A 78 -18.11 -21.11 -15.58
N GLN A 79 -17.41 -20.02 -15.94
CA GLN A 79 -16.56 -19.94 -17.14
C GLN A 79 -15.15 -20.46 -16.82
N ASN A 80 -14.55 -19.97 -15.73
CA ASN A 80 -13.25 -20.42 -15.25
C ASN A 80 -13.23 -20.53 -13.72
N PRO A 81 -13.20 -21.75 -13.16
CA PRO A 81 -13.20 -21.95 -11.69
C PRO A 81 -11.92 -21.44 -11.00
N ASP A 82 -10.87 -21.14 -11.75
CA ASP A 82 -9.63 -20.57 -11.20
C ASP A 82 -9.77 -19.08 -10.85
N ILE A 83 -10.87 -18.40 -11.24
CA ILE A 83 -11.18 -17.04 -10.83
C ILE A 83 -11.68 -17.08 -9.39
N TYR A 84 -10.85 -16.59 -8.45
CA TYR A 84 -11.19 -16.60 -7.03
C TYR A 84 -11.43 -15.20 -6.46
N GLY A 85 -10.98 -14.16 -7.17
CA GLY A 85 -11.08 -12.79 -6.71
C GLY A 85 -11.12 -11.80 -7.88
N TRP A 86 -11.24 -10.53 -7.53
CA TRP A 86 -11.21 -9.41 -8.47
C TRP A 86 -10.41 -8.26 -7.85
N LEU A 87 -9.40 -7.77 -8.56
CA LEU A 87 -8.54 -6.67 -8.12
C LEU A 87 -8.92 -5.39 -8.83
N ARG A 88 -9.12 -4.33 -8.06
CA ARG A 88 -9.42 -2.99 -8.58
C ARG A 88 -8.57 -1.93 -7.88
N ILE A 89 -8.06 -0.97 -8.67
CA ILE A 89 -7.46 0.26 -8.17
C ILE A 89 -8.37 1.42 -8.61
N PRO A 90 -9.14 2.01 -7.69
CA PRO A 90 -10.09 3.07 -8.03
C PRO A 90 -9.43 4.25 -8.77
N GLY A 91 -10.13 4.80 -9.75
CA GLY A 91 -9.63 5.92 -10.55
C GLY A 91 -8.61 5.55 -11.63
N THR A 92 -8.34 4.25 -11.82
CA THR A 92 -7.41 3.74 -12.83
C THR A 92 -8.07 2.70 -13.76
N GLU A 93 -7.28 2.20 -14.72
CA GLU A 93 -7.69 1.08 -15.61
C GLU A 93 -7.40 -0.31 -14.99
N PHE A 94 -6.86 -0.38 -13.77
CA PHE A 94 -6.57 -1.66 -13.10
C PHE A 94 -7.85 -2.22 -12.48
N ASP A 95 -8.52 -3.08 -13.23
CA ASP A 95 -9.80 -3.69 -12.90
C ASP A 95 -9.84 -5.08 -13.56
N PHE A 96 -9.36 -6.11 -12.83
CA PHE A 96 -9.05 -7.43 -13.39
C PHE A 96 -9.51 -8.58 -12.51
N PRO A 97 -9.95 -9.70 -13.09
CA PRO A 97 -10.07 -10.94 -12.37
C PRO A 97 -8.71 -11.37 -11.81
N LEU A 98 -8.73 -11.93 -10.60
CA LEU A 98 -7.60 -12.53 -9.93
C LEU A 98 -7.74 -14.05 -9.99
N VAL A 99 -6.76 -14.70 -10.63
CA VAL A 99 -6.83 -16.14 -10.91
C VAL A 99 -5.71 -16.91 -10.21
N GLN A 100 -5.97 -18.20 -9.94
CA GLN A 100 -4.95 -19.10 -9.40
C GLN A 100 -5.20 -20.52 -9.90
N ARG A 101 -4.20 -21.13 -10.56
CA ARG A 101 -4.25 -22.53 -10.98
C ARG A 101 -3.56 -23.44 -9.97
N GLN A 102 -4.33 -24.36 -9.39
CA GLN A 102 -3.75 -25.34 -8.48
C GLN A 102 -2.73 -26.25 -9.19
N GLY A 103 -1.48 -26.27 -8.67
CA GLY A 103 -0.41 -27.13 -9.14
C GLY A 103 0.29 -26.70 -10.44
N ASP A 104 -0.09 -25.56 -11.03
CA ASP A 104 0.63 -24.96 -12.15
C ASP A 104 0.67 -23.42 -12.02
N ASP A 105 1.62 -22.93 -11.26
CA ASP A 105 1.81 -21.51 -10.99
C ASP A 105 2.28 -20.71 -12.22
N SER A 106 2.64 -21.38 -13.31
CA SER A 106 3.07 -20.75 -14.57
C SER A 106 1.96 -20.61 -15.62
N PHE A 107 0.82 -21.25 -15.44
CA PHE A 107 -0.25 -21.34 -16.45
C PHE A 107 -0.68 -19.95 -16.94
N TYR A 108 -0.96 -19.03 -16.03
CA TYR A 108 -1.46 -17.68 -16.34
C TYR A 108 -0.40 -16.70 -16.83
N LEU A 109 0.85 -17.13 -16.98
CA LEU A 109 1.86 -16.37 -17.74
C LEU A 109 1.54 -16.34 -19.24
N THR A 110 0.83 -17.36 -19.76
CA THR A 110 0.54 -17.52 -21.19
C THR A 110 -0.92 -17.80 -21.49
N HIS A 111 -1.81 -17.64 -20.51
CA HIS A 111 -3.25 -17.80 -20.65
C HIS A 111 -3.98 -16.63 -20.01
N ASP A 112 -5.07 -16.18 -20.66
CA ASP A 112 -5.94 -15.16 -20.11
C ASP A 112 -6.83 -15.71 -18.97
N SER A 113 -7.63 -14.82 -18.38
CA SER A 113 -8.54 -15.19 -17.28
C SER A 113 -9.66 -16.15 -17.68
N ASP A 114 -9.90 -16.37 -18.97
CA ASP A 114 -10.85 -17.38 -19.47
C ASP A 114 -10.16 -18.72 -19.74
N GLY A 115 -8.85 -18.81 -19.57
CA GLY A 115 -8.03 -19.99 -19.79
C GLY A 115 -7.61 -20.21 -21.23
N ASN A 116 -7.78 -19.22 -22.11
CA ASN A 116 -7.31 -19.28 -23.50
C ASN A 116 -5.84 -18.86 -23.62
N GLU A 117 -5.11 -19.40 -24.59
CA GLU A 117 -3.75 -18.95 -24.87
C GLU A 117 -3.70 -17.44 -25.17
N SER A 118 -2.88 -16.74 -24.43
CA SER A 118 -2.70 -15.30 -24.54
C SER A 118 -1.31 -14.87 -24.10
N SER A 119 -0.59 -14.14 -24.94
CA SER A 119 0.71 -13.57 -24.57
C SER A 119 0.61 -12.46 -23.51
N ALA A 120 -0.59 -11.95 -23.24
CA ALA A 120 -0.83 -10.97 -22.18
C ALA A 120 -0.95 -11.64 -20.81
N GLY A 121 -1.23 -12.94 -20.77
CA GLY A 121 -1.48 -13.65 -19.52
C GLY A 121 -2.72 -13.13 -18.79
N ALA A 122 -2.75 -13.36 -17.48
CA ALA A 122 -3.75 -12.81 -16.57
C ALA A 122 -3.07 -12.22 -15.33
N ILE A 123 -3.86 -11.63 -14.42
CA ILE A 123 -3.38 -11.26 -13.08
C ILE A 123 -3.59 -12.46 -12.17
N PHE A 124 -2.50 -13.02 -11.63
CA PHE A 124 -2.55 -14.30 -10.94
C PHE A 124 -1.71 -14.34 -9.66
N THR A 125 -2.02 -15.27 -8.79
CA THR A 125 -1.22 -15.65 -7.62
C THR A 125 -0.74 -17.09 -7.76
N GLU A 126 0.33 -17.44 -7.04
CA GLU A 126 0.93 -18.79 -7.08
C GLU A 126 0.36 -19.68 -5.97
N SER A 127 -0.22 -20.81 -6.36
CA SER A 127 -0.87 -21.77 -5.46
C SER A 127 0.11 -22.46 -4.49
N ALA A 128 1.40 -22.49 -4.83
CA ALA A 128 2.44 -23.03 -3.97
C ALA A 128 2.75 -22.13 -2.77
N TYR A 129 2.35 -20.85 -2.79
CA TYR A 129 2.74 -19.87 -1.78
C TYR A 129 1.57 -19.10 -1.18
N ASN A 130 0.49 -18.90 -1.93
CA ASN A 130 -0.66 -18.13 -1.49
C ASN A 130 -1.95 -18.94 -1.53
N SER A 131 -2.80 -18.71 -0.55
CA SER A 131 -4.18 -19.19 -0.54
C SER A 131 -5.08 -18.25 -1.34
N THR A 132 -6.24 -18.75 -1.78
CA THR A 132 -7.28 -17.93 -2.43
C THR A 132 -8.12 -17.12 -1.44
N THR A 133 -7.89 -17.30 -0.13
CA THR A 133 -8.64 -16.61 0.92
C THR A 133 -8.07 -15.23 1.27
N MET A 134 -6.88 -14.89 0.75
CA MET A 134 -6.14 -13.66 1.06
C MET A 134 -5.76 -13.49 2.54
N GLU A 135 -5.65 -14.62 3.27
CA GLU A 135 -5.29 -14.64 4.69
C GLU A 135 -3.76 -14.71 4.92
N ASP A 136 -2.99 -14.87 3.86
CA ASP A 136 -1.53 -14.95 3.97
C ASP A 136 -0.92 -13.63 4.43
N PRO A 137 0.16 -13.64 5.22
CA PRO A 137 0.85 -12.41 5.63
C PRO A 137 1.35 -11.56 4.45
N VAL A 138 1.70 -12.22 3.35
CA VAL A 138 2.07 -11.56 2.09
C VAL A 138 1.46 -12.34 0.94
N THR A 139 0.62 -11.68 0.16
CA THR A 139 0.09 -12.19 -1.11
C THR A 139 0.75 -11.45 -2.26
N VAL A 140 1.26 -12.18 -3.25
CA VAL A 140 1.86 -11.58 -4.44
C VAL A 140 0.99 -11.85 -5.66
N ALA A 141 0.44 -10.80 -6.24
CA ALA A 141 -0.27 -10.81 -7.51
C ALA A 141 0.69 -10.42 -8.65
N TYR A 142 0.85 -11.29 -9.60
CA TYR A 142 1.72 -11.12 -10.76
C TYR A 142 0.92 -10.69 -11.98
N GLY A 143 1.51 -9.86 -12.82
CA GLY A 143 0.95 -9.47 -14.12
C GLY A 143 2.04 -8.98 -15.05
N HIS A 144 1.88 -9.24 -16.35
CA HIS A 144 2.85 -8.79 -17.35
C HIS A 144 2.90 -7.26 -17.48
N GLN A 145 4.12 -6.76 -17.73
CA GLN A 145 4.35 -5.39 -18.18
C GLN A 145 4.13 -5.36 -19.71
N MET A 146 2.90 -5.08 -20.13
CA MET A 146 2.55 -5.01 -21.56
C MET A 146 2.81 -3.63 -22.13
N HIS A 147 3.51 -3.54 -23.26
CA HIS A 147 3.75 -2.26 -23.96
C HIS A 147 2.46 -1.55 -24.38
N ALA A 148 1.38 -2.30 -24.63
CA ALA A 148 0.06 -1.74 -24.91
C ALA A 148 -0.62 -1.11 -23.69
N GLY A 149 -0.01 -1.21 -22.49
CA GLY A 149 -0.56 -0.69 -21.25
C GLY A 149 -1.59 -1.58 -20.57
N THR A 150 -1.91 -2.75 -21.14
CA THR A 150 -2.81 -3.74 -20.51
C THR A 150 -2.10 -4.50 -19.39
N MET A 151 -2.84 -5.28 -18.63
CA MET A 151 -2.36 -5.96 -17.41
C MET A 151 -1.69 -4.96 -16.47
N PHE A 152 -0.49 -5.24 -15.97
CA PHE A 152 0.28 -4.29 -15.15
C PHE A 152 1.20 -3.37 -15.99
N GLY A 153 0.92 -3.21 -17.30
CA GLY A 153 1.74 -2.42 -18.22
C GLY A 153 1.91 -0.95 -17.83
N LYS A 154 0.86 -0.34 -17.24
CA LYS A 154 0.89 1.05 -16.75
C LYS A 154 1.23 1.18 -15.27
N LEU A 155 1.46 0.10 -14.53
CA LEU A 155 1.63 0.13 -13.09
C LEU A 155 2.77 1.08 -12.66
N GLN A 156 3.93 0.94 -13.31
CA GLN A 156 5.07 1.82 -13.04
C GLN A 156 4.79 3.27 -13.46
N GLU A 157 4.17 3.50 -14.62
CA GLU A 157 3.83 4.84 -15.10
C GLU A 157 2.89 5.54 -14.11
N THR A 158 1.84 4.84 -13.66
CA THR A 158 0.87 5.35 -12.68
C THR A 158 1.54 5.73 -11.38
N TYR A 159 2.30 4.82 -10.78
CA TYR A 159 2.90 5.02 -9.46
C TYR A 159 4.24 5.77 -9.49
N SER A 160 4.75 6.18 -10.65
CA SER A 160 5.88 7.10 -10.77
C SER A 160 5.47 8.57 -10.80
N GLN A 161 4.16 8.88 -10.81
CA GLN A 161 3.65 10.25 -10.80
C GLN A 161 3.75 10.85 -9.39
N GLU A 162 3.87 12.17 -9.33
CA GLU A 162 3.80 12.90 -8.06
C GLU A 162 2.43 12.68 -7.41
N ASN A 163 2.40 12.45 -6.11
CA ASN A 163 1.20 12.14 -5.31
C ASN A 163 0.46 10.84 -5.65
N ALA A 164 1.05 9.96 -6.48
CA ALA A 164 0.37 8.73 -6.92
C ALA A 164 -0.05 7.82 -5.75
N LEU A 165 0.72 7.79 -4.64
CA LEU A 165 0.36 7.01 -3.45
C LEU A 165 -0.80 7.61 -2.65
N GLU A 166 -1.18 8.87 -2.92
CA GLU A 166 -2.36 9.54 -2.36
C GLU A 166 -3.53 9.40 -3.33
N ASP A 167 -3.32 9.70 -4.62
CA ASP A 167 -4.36 9.72 -5.64
C ASP A 167 -4.89 8.31 -5.98
N TYR A 168 -4.01 7.29 -5.96
CA TYR A 168 -4.30 5.89 -6.27
C TYR A 168 -3.88 4.98 -5.11
N GLY A 169 -4.01 5.48 -3.89
CA GLY A 169 -3.54 4.81 -2.69
C GLY A 169 -4.37 3.61 -2.28
N GLU A 170 -5.59 3.48 -2.75
CA GLU A 170 -6.48 2.37 -2.42
C GLU A 170 -6.37 1.25 -3.45
N VAL A 171 -6.28 0.00 -2.97
CA VAL A 171 -6.44 -1.21 -3.77
C VAL A 171 -7.52 -2.06 -3.13
N ILE A 172 -8.53 -2.45 -3.90
CA ILE A 172 -9.63 -3.28 -3.41
C ILE A 172 -9.49 -4.67 -4.02
N VAL A 173 -9.61 -5.70 -3.19
CA VAL A 173 -9.75 -7.09 -3.63
C VAL A 173 -11.12 -7.59 -3.20
N TYR A 174 -11.98 -7.84 -4.19
CA TYR A 174 -13.27 -8.48 -3.97
C TYR A 174 -13.09 -9.99 -4.00
N LEU A 175 -13.72 -10.65 -3.05
CA LEU A 175 -13.90 -12.10 -3.00
C LEU A 175 -15.40 -12.41 -3.00
N PRO A 176 -15.81 -13.68 -3.18
CA PRO A 176 -17.22 -14.04 -3.15
C PRO A 176 -17.95 -13.64 -1.85
N GLU A 177 -17.28 -13.75 -0.71
CA GLU A 177 -17.86 -13.61 0.62
C GLU A 177 -17.37 -12.38 1.39
N LYS A 178 -16.39 -11.63 0.86
CA LYS A 178 -15.84 -10.42 1.48
C LYS A 178 -15.12 -9.53 0.49
N GLU A 179 -14.85 -8.31 0.90
CA GLU A 179 -13.89 -7.43 0.22
C GLU A 179 -12.82 -6.92 1.17
N LEU A 180 -11.61 -6.75 0.64
CA LEU A 180 -10.45 -6.28 1.38
C LEU A 180 -10.01 -4.95 0.80
N HIS A 181 -9.88 -3.96 1.67
CA HIS A 181 -9.39 -2.63 1.34
C HIS A 181 -7.94 -2.49 1.79
N TYR A 182 -7.05 -2.28 0.83
CA TYR A 182 -5.62 -2.11 1.07
C TYR A 182 -5.21 -0.67 0.82
N GLN A 183 -4.29 -0.17 1.65
CA GLN A 183 -3.65 1.14 1.47
C GLN A 183 -2.23 0.97 0.97
N VAL A 184 -1.90 1.58 -0.16
CA VAL A 184 -0.54 1.55 -0.74
C VAL A 184 0.43 2.30 0.16
N PHE A 185 1.52 1.64 0.54
CA PHE A 185 2.57 2.22 1.35
C PHE A 185 3.91 2.36 0.62
N ALA A 186 4.13 1.60 -0.46
CA ALA A 186 5.35 1.71 -1.26
C ALA A 186 5.12 1.35 -2.72
N ALA A 187 5.85 2.01 -3.61
CA ALA A 187 5.96 1.67 -5.02
C ALA A 187 7.44 1.80 -5.43
N VAL A 188 8.08 0.67 -5.78
CA VAL A 188 9.54 0.62 -5.86
C VAL A 188 10.05 -0.25 -7.02
N PRO A 189 11.16 0.15 -7.69
CA PRO A 189 11.99 -0.77 -8.44
C PRO A 189 12.59 -1.83 -7.52
N TYR A 190 12.63 -3.08 -7.95
CA TYR A 190 13.14 -4.19 -7.15
C TYR A 190 13.93 -5.17 -8.01
N ASP A 191 14.70 -6.06 -7.41
CA ASP A 191 15.36 -7.13 -8.15
C ASP A 191 14.38 -8.23 -8.56
N ASN A 192 14.85 -9.25 -9.29
CA ASN A 192 14.00 -10.34 -9.78
C ASN A 192 13.90 -11.54 -8.84
N ARG A 193 14.29 -11.40 -7.56
CA ARG A 193 14.14 -12.50 -6.60
C ARG A 193 12.66 -12.86 -6.43
N HIS A 194 12.40 -14.13 -6.30
CA HIS A 194 11.07 -14.60 -5.96
C HIS A 194 10.80 -14.31 -4.49
N ILE A 195 9.87 -13.38 -4.21
CA ILE A 195 9.63 -12.84 -2.85
C ILE A 195 9.30 -13.99 -1.87
N LEU A 196 8.24 -14.74 -2.15
CA LEU A 196 7.72 -15.76 -1.23
C LEU A 196 8.64 -17.00 -1.06
N TYR A 197 9.50 -17.26 -2.05
CA TYR A 197 10.55 -18.28 -1.90
C TYR A 197 11.70 -17.81 -1.01
N ASN A 198 12.08 -16.54 -1.10
CA ASN A 198 13.19 -15.97 -0.34
C ASN A 198 12.81 -15.56 1.08
N TYR A 199 11.54 -15.19 1.28
CA TYR A 199 11.02 -14.73 2.56
C TYR A 199 9.80 -15.57 2.95
N ASP A 200 9.98 -16.48 3.92
CA ASP A 200 8.86 -17.14 4.59
C ASP A 200 8.19 -16.12 5.54
N CYS A 201 7.24 -15.38 5.01
CA CYS A 201 6.59 -14.29 5.73
C CYS A 201 5.66 -14.76 6.86
N THR A 202 5.48 -16.07 7.06
CA THR A 202 4.81 -16.61 8.25
C THR A 202 5.69 -16.48 9.50
N ASP A 203 7.04 -16.40 9.33
CA ASP A 203 7.98 -16.06 10.41
C ASP A 203 8.13 -14.54 10.49
N SER A 204 7.85 -13.97 11.67
CA SER A 204 7.89 -12.52 11.93
C SER A 204 9.23 -11.87 11.59
N ARG A 205 10.36 -12.55 11.78
CA ARG A 205 11.69 -12.00 11.45
C ARG A 205 11.89 -11.95 9.95
N ARG A 206 11.39 -12.95 9.21
CA ARG A 206 11.47 -12.99 7.75
C ARG A 206 10.50 -12.01 7.10
N PHE A 207 9.32 -11.82 7.68
CA PHE A 207 8.40 -10.74 7.30
C PHE A 207 9.06 -9.37 7.46
N ASN A 208 9.66 -9.10 8.62
CA ASN A 208 10.40 -7.85 8.84
C ASN A 208 11.61 -7.70 7.91
N ALA A 209 12.31 -8.81 7.60
CA ALA A 209 13.43 -8.77 6.64
C ALA A 209 12.94 -8.43 5.22
N PHE A 210 11.77 -8.92 4.81
CA PHE A 210 11.12 -8.52 3.57
C PHE A 210 10.78 -7.03 3.57
N LEU A 211 10.08 -6.53 4.59
CA LEU A 211 9.74 -5.10 4.68
C LEU A 211 11.00 -4.21 4.68
N ASN A 212 12.04 -4.59 5.41
CA ASN A 212 13.29 -3.84 5.42
C ASN A 212 13.92 -3.78 4.02
N SER A 213 13.88 -4.89 3.27
CA SER A 213 14.39 -4.91 1.89
C SER A 213 13.65 -3.95 0.96
N ILE A 214 12.37 -3.68 1.23
CA ILE A 214 11.57 -2.68 0.51
C ILE A 214 11.96 -1.27 0.96
N TYR A 215 11.98 -1.01 2.28
CA TYR A 215 12.29 0.32 2.82
C TYR A 215 13.75 0.74 2.62
N GLU A 216 14.65 -0.18 2.30
CA GLU A 216 16.04 0.10 1.95
C GLU A 216 16.26 0.51 0.49
N VAL A 217 15.27 0.39 -0.39
CA VAL A 217 15.37 0.83 -1.77
C VAL A 217 15.60 2.34 -1.83
N ARG A 218 16.67 2.77 -2.56
CA ARG A 218 17.07 4.18 -2.72
C ARG A 218 17.15 4.58 -4.19
N GLU A 219 16.53 3.81 -5.05
CA GLU A 219 16.56 4.06 -6.48
C GLU A 219 15.63 5.21 -6.87
N ILE A 220 15.95 5.88 -7.98
CA ILE A 220 15.10 6.91 -8.58
C ILE A 220 13.76 6.26 -8.97
N GLY A 221 12.67 6.87 -8.58
CA GLY A 221 11.31 6.36 -8.82
C GLY A 221 10.75 5.49 -7.70
N ALA A 222 11.53 5.23 -6.63
CA ALA A 222 10.98 4.63 -5.41
C ALA A 222 10.15 5.68 -4.64
N GLN A 223 8.91 5.31 -4.31
CA GLN A 223 7.99 6.15 -3.53
C GLN A 223 7.53 5.42 -2.27
N PHE A 224 7.34 6.17 -1.19
CA PHE A 224 6.91 5.66 0.10
C PHE A 224 5.86 6.59 0.72
N ASN A 225 4.78 6.02 1.22
CA ASN A 225 3.78 6.74 2.00
C ASN A 225 4.16 6.67 3.49
N SER A 226 4.69 7.77 4.01
CA SER A 226 5.10 7.85 5.43
C SER A 226 3.92 7.87 6.42
N GLY A 227 2.70 8.07 5.93
CA GLY A 227 1.48 8.04 6.74
C GLY A 227 0.96 6.63 7.00
N VAL A 228 1.50 5.62 6.30
CA VAL A 228 1.08 4.22 6.43
C VAL A 228 2.17 3.42 7.12
N THR A 229 1.81 2.75 8.21
CA THR A 229 2.71 1.88 8.96
C THR A 229 2.32 0.42 8.73
N VAL A 230 3.32 -0.44 8.52
CA VAL A 230 3.14 -1.88 8.36
C VAL A 230 3.86 -2.60 9.49
N SER A 231 3.17 -3.49 10.14
CA SER A 231 3.65 -4.26 11.30
C SER A 231 3.51 -5.76 11.08
N THR A 232 4.22 -6.54 11.87
CA THR A 232 4.05 -7.99 11.91
C THR A 232 2.62 -8.35 12.31
N GLY A 233 1.96 -9.17 11.50
CA GLY A 233 0.57 -9.55 11.68
C GLY A 233 -0.39 -8.87 10.70
N ASP A 234 0.08 -7.81 10.02
CA ASP A 234 -0.69 -7.20 8.94
C ASP A 234 -0.62 -8.07 7.68
N LYS A 235 -1.67 -7.98 6.86
CA LYS A 235 -1.74 -8.63 5.54
C LYS A 235 -1.25 -7.64 4.49
N VAL A 236 -0.24 -8.03 3.71
CA VAL A 236 0.37 -7.22 2.66
C VAL A 236 0.05 -7.81 1.29
N LEU A 237 -0.48 -6.99 0.40
CA LEU A 237 -0.63 -7.29 -1.02
C LEU A 237 0.52 -6.66 -1.80
N VAL A 238 1.16 -7.44 -2.66
CA VAL A 238 2.22 -7.00 -3.57
C VAL A 238 1.76 -7.18 -4.99
N LEU A 239 1.67 -6.10 -5.75
CA LEU A 239 1.47 -6.14 -7.20
C LEU A 239 2.86 -6.16 -7.86
N SER A 240 3.17 -7.22 -8.58
CA SER A 240 4.50 -7.47 -9.15
C SER A 240 4.46 -7.54 -10.67
N THR A 241 5.27 -6.72 -11.33
CA THR A 241 5.45 -6.74 -12.78
C THR A 241 6.92 -6.57 -13.15
N CYS A 242 7.27 -6.76 -14.43
CA CYS A 242 8.61 -6.41 -14.92
C CYS A 242 8.84 -4.90 -14.86
N LEU A 243 10.06 -4.48 -14.54
CA LEU A 243 10.44 -3.07 -14.64
C LEU A 243 10.44 -2.63 -16.12
N ALA A 244 9.83 -1.50 -16.43
CA ALA A 244 9.78 -1.00 -17.78
C ALA A 244 11.21 -0.73 -18.31
N GLY A 245 11.54 -1.34 -19.45
CA GLY A 245 12.88 -1.27 -20.04
C GLY A 245 13.91 -2.25 -19.47
N ASP A 246 13.60 -2.99 -18.40
CA ASP A 246 14.50 -4.01 -17.82
C ASP A 246 13.70 -5.21 -17.30
N SER A 247 13.54 -6.22 -18.15
CA SER A 247 12.80 -7.46 -17.81
C SER A 247 13.50 -8.33 -16.75
N GLN A 248 14.77 -8.04 -16.43
CA GLN A 248 15.52 -8.74 -15.38
C GLN A 248 15.24 -8.15 -13.99
N ARG A 249 14.42 -7.11 -13.92
CA ARG A 249 14.03 -6.46 -12.68
C ARG A 249 12.51 -6.38 -12.56
N ARG A 250 12.05 -6.04 -11.39
CA ARG A 250 10.61 -5.90 -11.07
C ARG A 250 10.29 -4.47 -10.67
N TYR A 251 9.03 -4.11 -10.88
CA TYR A 251 8.40 -2.98 -10.23
C TYR A 251 7.33 -3.52 -9.30
N LEU A 252 7.38 -3.11 -8.06
CA LEU A 252 6.46 -3.57 -7.01
C LEU A 252 5.62 -2.40 -6.52
N VAL A 253 4.31 -2.63 -6.38
CA VAL A 253 3.41 -1.77 -5.60
C VAL A 253 2.94 -2.59 -4.40
N LEU A 254 3.15 -2.06 -3.21
CA LEU A 254 2.88 -2.77 -1.96
C LEU A 254 1.81 -2.02 -1.16
N ALA A 255 0.80 -2.75 -0.74
CA ALA A 255 -0.31 -2.21 0.02
C ALA A 255 -0.60 -3.09 1.25
N VAL A 256 -1.02 -2.47 2.34
CA VAL A 256 -1.38 -3.14 3.59
C VAL A 256 -2.89 -3.10 3.81
N CYS A 257 -3.47 -4.21 4.22
CA CYS A 257 -4.90 -4.32 4.51
C CYS A 257 -5.28 -3.39 5.66
N GLN A 258 -6.32 -2.58 5.45
CA GLN A 258 -6.85 -1.65 6.44
C GLN A 258 -8.24 -2.06 6.93
N ALA A 259 -9.03 -2.70 6.06
CA ALA A 259 -10.39 -3.14 6.39
C ALA A 259 -10.78 -4.39 5.61
N GLU A 260 -11.60 -5.22 6.22
CA GLU A 260 -12.31 -6.33 5.61
C GLU A 260 -13.80 -6.11 5.85
N ILE A 261 -14.63 -6.30 4.82
CA ILE A 261 -16.09 -6.20 4.88
C ILE A 261 -16.63 -7.57 4.51
N GLU A 262 -17.34 -8.20 5.44
CA GLU A 262 -17.90 -9.55 5.32
C GLU A 262 -19.43 -9.52 5.33
#